data_acbd1b6e39ec1635f334aa6e86614d5b
#
_entry.id   acbd1b6e39ec1635f334aa6e86614d5b
#
_cell.length_a   1.000
_cell.length_b   1.000
_cell.length_c   1.000
_cell.angle_alpha   90.00
_cell.angle_beta   90.00
_cell.angle_gamma   90.00
#
_symmetry.space_group_name_H-M   'P 1'
#
loop_
_entity.id
_entity.type
_entity.pdbx_description
1 polymer ?
#
loop_
_entity_poly.entity_id
_entity_poly.type
_entity_poly.pdbx_seq_one_letter_code
_entity_poly.pdbx_strand_id
1 'polypeptide(L)'
;MIVGLDLSINSTGVCLNRGNGKGCEYRVIVPKLSKKMQAINEMKSCSISHIEYDKIKDLDSHNIRCISKKICDIIEDMREKGEEIEKVIIEDVAMAAKGRSIITLTLLNGYVRCMLDQLGVEYVTVTPTQWKKRVLGNGQADKELIVYHWARFDQENCRHMMDMNCKCDDVADAYFLTCWGESAK
;
A
#
# COMPACT_ATOMS: atom_id res chain seq x y z
N MET A 1 -2.95 -6.64 13.88
CA MET A 1 -2.26 -6.31 12.60
C MET A 1 -2.58 -4.88 12.20
N ILE A 2 -1.60 -4.13 11.74
CA ILE A 2 -1.80 -2.81 11.11
C ILE A 2 -1.65 -2.96 9.60
N VAL A 3 -2.55 -2.33 8.85
CA VAL A 3 -2.51 -2.32 7.38
C VAL A 3 -2.13 -0.93 6.89
N GLY A 4 -1.14 -0.81 6.02
CA GLY A 4 -0.75 0.44 5.35
C GLY A 4 -1.22 0.46 3.91
N LEU A 5 -1.83 1.56 3.46
CA LEU A 5 -2.33 1.74 2.10
C LEU A 5 -1.72 2.99 1.46
N ASP A 6 -0.89 2.78 0.43
CA ASP A 6 -0.49 3.83 -0.52
C ASP A 6 -1.37 3.70 -1.78
N LEU A 7 -2.36 4.58 -1.90
CA LEU A 7 -3.41 4.48 -2.91
C LEU A 7 -3.00 5.14 -4.24
N SER A 8 -3.09 4.38 -5.32
CA SER A 8 -2.89 4.87 -6.69
C SER A 8 -3.69 4.04 -7.70
N ILE A 9 -4.10 4.68 -8.80
CA ILE A 9 -4.80 3.98 -9.91
C ILE A 9 -3.86 3.04 -10.68
N ASN A 10 -2.57 3.30 -10.69
CA ASN A 10 -1.63 2.51 -11.49
C ASN A 10 -0.87 1.47 -10.66
N SER A 11 -0.74 1.68 -9.36
CA SER A 11 -0.01 0.78 -8.49
C SER A 11 -0.34 1.11 -7.03
N THR A 12 -1.29 0.42 -6.43
CA THR A 12 -1.65 0.57 -5.02
C THR A 12 -0.83 -0.38 -4.17
N GLY A 13 -0.02 0.18 -3.25
CA GLY A 13 0.74 -0.58 -2.27
C GLY A 13 -0.10 -0.92 -1.03
N VAL A 14 -0.01 -2.16 -0.56
CA VAL A 14 -0.63 -2.65 0.67
C VAL A 14 0.43 -3.36 1.50
N CYS A 15 0.64 -2.93 2.73
CA CYS A 15 1.49 -3.62 3.71
C CYS A 15 0.63 -4.19 4.84
N LEU A 16 0.81 -5.48 5.11
CA LEU A 16 0.18 -6.22 6.19
C LEU A 16 1.23 -6.45 7.29
N ASN A 17 1.28 -5.58 8.28
CA ASN A 17 2.27 -5.62 9.37
C ASN A 17 1.65 -6.27 10.61
N ARG A 18 2.14 -7.46 10.95
CA ARG A 18 1.68 -8.19 12.16
C ARG A 18 2.32 -7.69 13.44
N GLY A 19 3.33 -6.84 13.36
CA GLY A 19 4.10 -6.40 14.52
C GLY A 19 4.90 -7.52 15.19
N ASN A 20 5.54 -7.20 16.30
CA ASN A 20 6.22 -8.18 17.17
C ASN A 20 7.23 -9.12 16.47
N GLY A 21 7.90 -8.64 15.42
CA GLY A 21 8.89 -9.43 14.67
C GLY A 21 8.32 -10.54 13.78
N LYS A 22 7.00 -10.62 13.59
CA LYS A 22 6.36 -11.62 12.73
C LYS A 22 6.48 -11.34 11.23
N GLY A 23 7.14 -10.23 10.87
CA GLY A 23 7.36 -9.83 9.48
C GLY A 23 6.16 -9.13 8.84
N CYS A 24 6.40 -8.63 7.64
CA CYS A 24 5.38 -7.98 6.81
C CYS A 24 5.08 -8.84 5.58
N GLU A 25 3.84 -8.79 5.13
CA GLU A 25 3.44 -9.24 3.81
C GLU A 25 3.00 -8.03 2.99
N TYR A 26 3.27 -8.07 1.70
CA TYR A 26 2.94 -6.97 0.81
C TYR A 26 2.06 -7.44 -0.35
N ARG A 27 1.14 -6.57 -0.75
CA ARG A 27 0.34 -6.73 -1.96
C ARG A 27 0.46 -5.48 -2.80
N VAL A 28 0.64 -5.64 -4.10
CA VAL A 28 0.68 -4.52 -5.04
C VAL A 28 -0.43 -4.72 -6.06
N ILE A 29 -1.44 -3.86 -6.03
CA ILE A 29 -2.60 -3.93 -6.94
C ILE A 29 -2.26 -3.14 -8.19
N VAL A 30 -2.20 -3.81 -9.34
CA VAL A 30 -1.77 -3.25 -10.63
C VAL A 30 -2.78 -3.53 -11.73
N PRO A 31 -2.85 -2.67 -12.79
CA PRO A 31 -3.78 -2.87 -13.90
C PRO A 31 -3.40 -4.06 -14.80
N LYS A 32 -2.14 -4.48 -14.77
CA LYS A 32 -1.66 -5.62 -15.56
C LYS A 32 -0.40 -6.21 -14.96
N LEU A 33 -0.37 -7.53 -14.83
CA LEU A 33 0.81 -8.25 -14.41
C LEU A 33 1.84 -8.36 -15.53
N SER A 34 3.03 -7.84 -15.30
CA SER A 34 4.18 -8.10 -16.18
C SER A 34 4.77 -9.49 -15.89
N LYS A 35 5.57 -10.02 -16.83
CA LYS A 35 6.32 -11.28 -16.61
C LYS A 35 7.20 -11.25 -15.36
N LYS A 36 7.78 -10.09 -15.05
CA LYS A 36 8.60 -9.88 -13.85
C LYS A 36 7.77 -10.00 -12.57
N MET A 37 6.61 -9.37 -12.52
CA MET A 37 5.68 -9.46 -11.39
C MET A 37 5.16 -10.88 -11.18
N GLN A 38 4.88 -11.61 -12.26
CA GLN A 38 4.51 -13.04 -12.19
C GLN A 38 5.64 -13.86 -11.59
N ALA A 39 6.88 -13.64 -12.01
CA ALA A 39 8.05 -14.33 -11.45
C ALA A 39 8.25 -14.04 -9.96
N ILE A 40 8.01 -12.78 -9.51
CA ILE A 40 8.04 -12.44 -8.08
C ILE A 40 6.95 -13.20 -7.32
N ASN A 41 5.74 -13.29 -7.85
CA ASN A 41 4.64 -14.01 -7.22
C ASN A 41 4.92 -15.52 -7.03
N GLU A 42 5.79 -16.10 -7.86
CA GLU A 42 6.21 -17.51 -7.79
C GLU A 42 7.37 -17.75 -6.80
N MET A 43 8.03 -16.69 -6.33
CA MET A 43 9.16 -16.79 -5.38
C MET A 43 8.66 -17.09 -3.96
N LYS A 44 8.97 -18.28 -3.43
CA LYS A 44 8.59 -18.67 -2.05
C LYS A 44 9.27 -17.83 -0.96
N SER A 45 10.44 -17.26 -1.25
CA SER A 45 11.18 -16.40 -0.33
C SER A 45 10.73 -14.95 -0.34
N CYS A 46 9.86 -14.56 -1.26
CA CYS A 46 9.37 -13.19 -1.40
C CYS A 46 7.98 -13.06 -0.76
N SER A 47 7.82 -12.15 0.19
CA SER A 47 6.53 -11.86 0.80
C SER A 47 5.74 -10.76 0.06
N ILE A 48 6.17 -10.40 -1.16
CA ILE A 48 5.47 -9.48 -2.04
C ILE A 48 4.69 -10.27 -3.08
N SER A 49 3.42 -9.91 -3.27
CA SER A 49 2.62 -10.43 -4.38
C SER A 49 1.91 -9.30 -5.13
N HIS A 50 1.84 -9.44 -6.44
CA HIS A 50 1.13 -8.52 -7.33
C HIS A 50 -0.24 -9.10 -7.68
N ILE A 51 -1.26 -8.24 -7.60
CA ILE A 51 -2.66 -8.59 -7.86
C ILE A 51 -3.14 -7.75 -9.04
N GLU A 52 -3.59 -8.40 -10.12
CA GLU A 52 -4.13 -7.71 -11.28
C GLU A 52 -5.58 -7.27 -11.03
N TYR A 53 -5.93 -6.07 -11.52
CA TYR A 53 -7.31 -5.64 -11.62
C TYR A 53 -7.66 -5.27 -13.07
N ASP A 54 -8.93 -5.41 -13.44
CA ASP A 54 -9.41 -5.07 -14.77
C ASP A 54 -9.53 -3.54 -14.92
N LYS A 55 -8.52 -2.93 -15.57
CA LYS A 55 -8.48 -1.49 -15.82
C LYS A 55 -9.14 -1.14 -17.15
N ILE A 56 -10.14 -0.28 -17.10
CA ILE A 56 -10.76 0.31 -18.29
C ILE A 56 -10.23 1.75 -18.46
N LYS A 57 -9.72 2.03 -19.66
CA LYS A 57 -9.23 3.37 -20.01
C LYS A 57 -10.37 4.39 -19.90
N ASP A 58 -10.06 5.55 -19.29
CA ASP A 58 -10.97 6.68 -19.10
C ASP A 58 -12.27 6.37 -18.32
N LEU A 59 -12.33 5.24 -17.60
CA LEU A 59 -13.45 4.87 -16.74
C LEU A 59 -13.02 4.82 -15.27
N ASP A 60 -12.76 5.99 -14.67
CA ASP A 60 -12.25 6.12 -13.32
C ASP A 60 -13.14 5.44 -12.27
N SER A 61 -14.46 5.54 -12.37
CA SER A 61 -15.41 4.89 -11.44
C SER A 61 -15.30 3.37 -11.42
N HIS A 62 -15.07 2.73 -12.58
CA HIS A 62 -14.81 1.29 -12.65
C HIS A 62 -13.49 0.94 -11.99
N ASN A 63 -12.42 1.66 -12.33
CA ASN A 63 -11.08 1.42 -11.81
C ASN A 63 -11.03 1.57 -10.28
N ILE A 64 -11.65 2.63 -9.75
CA ILE A 64 -11.78 2.88 -8.31
C ILE A 64 -12.49 1.69 -7.63
N ARG A 65 -13.62 1.26 -8.16
CA ARG A 65 -14.37 0.12 -7.60
C ARG A 65 -13.56 -1.18 -7.60
N CYS A 66 -12.83 -1.46 -8.70
CA CYS A 66 -12.01 -2.67 -8.80
C CYS A 66 -10.87 -2.67 -7.78
N ILE A 67 -10.14 -1.55 -7.63
CA ILE A 67 -9.05 -1.42 -6.66
C ILE A 67 -9.60 -1.56 -5.23
N SER A 68 -10.66 -0.82 -4.91
CA SER A 68 -11.26 -0.86 -3.57
C SER A 68 -11.78 -2.25 -3.21
N LYS A 69 -12.40 -2.96 -4.18
CA LYS A 69 -12.79 -4.35 -3.98
C LYS A 69 -11.60 -5.25 -3.66
N LYS A 70 -10.47 -5.13 -4.38
CA LYS A 70 -9.25 -5.90 -4.08
C LYS A 70 -8.71 -5.61 -2.67
N ILE A 71 -8.77 -4.37 -2.21
CA ILE A 71 -8.40 -4.01 -0.83
C ILE A 71 -9.32 -4.72 0.17
N CYS A 72 -10.64 -4.69 -0.05
CA CYS A 72 -11.60 -5.40 0.80
C CYS A 72 -11.35 -6.91 0.80
N ASP A 73 -11.16 -7.52 -0.38
CA ASP A 73 -10.86 -8.95 -0.52
C ASP A 73 -9.61 -9.34 0.29
N ILE A 74 -8.55 -8.50 0.32
CA ILE A 74 -7.35 -8.72 1.14
C ILE A 74 -7.70 -8.67 2.64
N ILE A 75 -8.49 -7.70 3.08
CA ILE A 75 -8.89 -7.52 4.47
C ILE A 75 -9.74 -8.70 4.94
N GLU A 76 -10.71 -9.13 4.12
CA GLU A 76 -11.57 -10.28 4.42
C GLU A 76 -10.78 -11.59 4.47
N ASP A 77 -9.85 -11.82 3.53
CA ASP A 77 -8.94 -12.98 3.54
C ASP A 77 -8.11 -13.04 4.83
N MET A 78 -7.62 -11.90 5.33
CA MET A 78 -6.90 -11.87 6.61
C MET A 78 -7.81 -12.21 7.80
N ARG A 79 -9.04 -11.71 7.81
CA ARG A 79 -10.01 -12.04 8.85
C ARG A 79 -10.40 -13.53 8.82
N GLU A 80 -10.58 -14.10 7.64
CA GLU A 80 -10.86 -15.54 7.48
C GLU A 80 -9.71 -16.42 7.99
N LYS A 81 -8.47 -15.94 7.90
CA LYS A 81 -7.27 -16.55 8.50
C LYS A 81 -7.14 -16.34 10.01
N GLY A 82 -8.09 -15.67 10.65
CA GLY A 82 -8.09 -15.41 12.07
C GLY A 82 -7.22 -14.23 12.50
N GLU A 83 -6.78 -13.38 11.56
CA GLU A 83 -6.00 -12.19 11.87
C GLU A 83 -6.92 -11.04 12.32
N GLU A 84 -6.62 -10.45 13.46
CA GLU A 84 -7.30 -9.25 13.95
C GLU A 84 -6.67 -8.00 13.33
N ILE A 85 -7.46 -7.23 12.57
CA ILE A 85 -7.01 -5.96 12.00
C ILE A 85 -7.30 -4.86 13.01
N GLU A 86 -6.25 -4.31 13.60
CA GLU A 86 -6.33 -3.23 14.58
C GLU A 86 -6.80 -1.93 13.92
N LYS A 87 -6.16 -1.57 12.81
CA LYS A 87 -6.48 -0.37 12.03
C LYS A 87 -5.82 -0.38 10.66
N VAL A 88 -6.36 0.44 9.76
CA VAL A 88 -5.80 0.74 8.44
C VAL A 88 -5.24 2.16 8.43
N ILE A 89 -4.02 2.35 7.97
CA ILE A 89 -3.39 3.66 7.78
C ILE A 89 -3.38 3.97 6.28
N ILE A 90 -4.01 5.07 5.90
CA ILE A 90 -4.17 5.47 4.50
C ILE A 90 -3.36 6.75 4.27
N GLU A 91 -2.51 6.78 3.24
CA GLU A 91 -1.91 8.04 2.82
C GLU A 91 -2.99 8.97 2.27
N ASP A 92 -3.07 10.17 2.84
CA ASP A 92 -4.00 11.19 2.37
C ASP A 92 -3.47 11.86 1.09
N VAL A 93 -4.40 12.42 0.32
CA VAL A 93 -4.05 13.07 -0.94
C VAL A 93 -3.23 14.33 -0.65
N ALA A 94 -2.04 14.43 -1.27
CA ALA A 94 -1.19 15.60 -1.11
C ALA A 94 -1.88 16.87 -1.64
N MET A 95 -2.04 17.88 -0.80
CA MET A 95 -2.68 19.16 -1.14
C MET A 95 -2.01 19.89 -2.32
N ALA A 96 -0.74 19.58 -2.62
CA ALA A 96 0.00 20.15 -3.73
C ALA A 96 -0.24 19.45 -5.08
N ALA A 97 -0.94 18.33 -5.11
CA ALA A 97 -1.28 17.64 -6.36
C ALA A 97 -2.24 18.50 -7.19
N LYS A 98 -2.06 18.47 -8.51
CA LYS A 98 -2.86 19.29 -9.45
C LYS A 98 -3.39 18.44 -10.60
N GLY A 99 -4.46 18.90 -11.22
CA GLY A 99 -5.02 18.30 -12.42
C GLY A 99 -6.00 17.15 -12.15
N ARG A 100 -6.34 16.40 -13.19
CA ARG A 100 -7.36 15.33 -13.13
C ARG A 100 -6.97 14.20 -12.18
N SER A 101 -5.69 13.91 -12.05
CA SER A 101 -5.21 12.83 -11.19
C SER A 101 -5.54 13.03 -9.71
N ILE A 102 -5.58 14.27 -9.22
CA ILE A 102 -5.98 14.54 -7.83
C ILE A 102 -7.45 14.19 -7.60
N ILE A 103 -8.32 14.50 -8.57
CA ILE A 103 -9.75 14.21 -8.46
C ILE A 103 -9.96 12.70 -8.36
N THR A 104 -9.33 11.94 -9.26
CA THR A 104 -9.42 10.48 -9.26
C THR A 104 -8.87 9.87 -7.98
N LEU A 105 -7.74 10.39 -7.48
CA LEU A 105 -7.13 9.90 -6.24
C LEU A 105 -7.98 10.23 -5.01
N THR A 106 -8.58 11.43 -4.96
CA THR A 106 -9.51 11.82 -3.90
C THR A 106 -10.76 10.93 -3.88
N LEU A 107 -11.30 10.63 -5.06
CA LEU A 107 -12.44 9.72 -5.19
C LEU A 107 -12.08 8.29 -4.76
N LEU A 108 -10.90 7.79 -5.14
CA LEU A 108 -10.42 6.48 -4.70
C LEU A 108 -10.27 6.44 -3.18
N ASN A 109 -9.61 7.44 -2.58
CA ASN A 109 -9.45 7.54 -1.13
C ASN A 109 -10.81 7.55 -0.40
N GLY A 110 -11.75 8.41 -0.85
CA GLY A 110 -13.09 8.48 -0.28
C GLY A 110 -13.86 7.16 -0.41
N TYR A 111 -13.77 6.49 -1.55
CA TYR A 111 -14.46 5.23 -1.78
C TYR A 111 -13.88 4.09 -0.93
N VAL A 112 -12.54 3.99 -0.81
CA VAL A 112 -11.88 3.01 0.08
C VAL A 112 -12.32 3.21 1.53
N ARG A 113 -12.34 4.43 2.02
CA ARG A 113 -12.81 4.77 3.39
C ARG A 113 -14.26 4.34 3.61
N CYS A 114 -15.14 4.62 2.66
CA CYS A 114 -16.54 4.19 2.73
C CYS A 114 -16.67 2.65 2.80
N MET A 115 -15.84 1.91 2.04
CA MET A 115 -15.83 0.46 2.08
C MET A 115 -15.28 -0.08 3.42
N LEU A 116 -14.25 0.55 3.99
CA LEU A 116 -13.73 0.19 5.31
C LEU A 116 -14.76 0.42 6.43
N ASP A 117 -15.51 1.53 6.36
CA ASP A 117 -16.64 1.78 7.28
C ASP A 117 -17.68 0.67 7.19
N GLN A 118 -18.04 0.21 5.98
CA GLN A 118 -18.98 -0.90 5.78
C GLN A 118 -18.46 -2.22 6.34
N LEU A 119 -17.14 -2.45 6.29
CA LEU A 119 -16.51 -3.63 6.89
C LEU A 119 -16.30 -3.50 8.41
N GLY A 120 -16.63 -2.36 9.01
CA GLY A 120 -16.36 -2.07 10.43
C GLY A 120 -14.88 -2.12 10.77
N VAL A 121 -14.03 -1.59 9.87
CA VAL A 121 -12.57 -1.52 10.05
C VAL A 121 -12.18 -0.09 10.40
N GLU A 122 -11.50 0.09 11.53
CA GLU A 122 -10.95 1.39 11.92
C GLU A 122 -9.86 1.82 10.94
N TYR A 123 -9.88 3.09 10.53
CA TYR A 123 -8.82 3.65 9.69
C TYR A 123 -8.43 5.06 10.14
N VAL A 124 -7.20 5.44 9.81
CA VAL A 124 -6.65 6.79 10.03
C VAL A 124 -6.01 7.26 8.74
N THR A 125 -6.27 8.52 8.36
CA THR A 125 -5.59 9.16 7.23
C THR A 125 -4.41 9.99 7.73
N VAL A 126 -3.30 9.97 7.00
CA VAL A 126 -2.09 10.72 7.34
C VAL A 126 -1.49 11.33 6.08
N THR A 127 -1.09 12.61 6.16
CA THR A 127 -0.45 13.26 5.01
C THR A 127 0.98 12.75 4.80
N PRO A 128 1.50 12.76 3.54
CA PRO A 128 2.87 12.33 3.24
C PRO A 128 3.91 13.03 4.13
N THR A 129 3.79 14.33 4.31
CA THR A 129 4.72 15.12 5.14
C THR A 129 4.70 14.70 6.61
N GLN A 130 3.53 14.38 7.15
CA GLN A 130 3.38 13.97 8.56
C GLN A 130 4.05 12.62 8.83
N TRP A 131 3.74 11.59 8.04
CA TRP A 131 4.31 10.28 8.28
C TRP A 131 5.82 10.25 7.99
N LYS A 132 6.29 10.88 6.90
CA LYS A 132 7.72 11.00 6.56
C LYS A 132 8.50 11.68 7.68
N LYS A 133 8.00 12.80 8.19
CA LYS A 133 8.64 13.51 9.31
C LYS A 133 8.73 12.64 10.57
N ARG A 134 7.66 11.93 10.90
CA ARG A 134 7.59 11.10 12.12
C ARG A 134 8.47 9.85 12.05
N VAL A 135 8.43 9.14 10.91
CA VAL A 135 9.08 7.82 10.77
C VAL A 135 10.52 7.95 10.26
N LEU A 136 10.77 8.87 9.32
CA LEU A 136 12.08 9.05 8.69
C LEU A 136 12.86 10.28 9.22
N GLY A 137 12.22 11.08 10.08
CA GLY A 137 12.81 12.35 10.55
C GLY A 137 12.83 13.48 9.52
N ASN A 138 12.41 13.22 8.28
CA ASN A 138 12.44 14.16 7.15
C ASN A 138 11.10 14.17 6.40
N GLY A 139 10.29 15.21 6.61
CA GLY A 139 8.99 15.36 5.95
C GLY A 139 9.05 15.57 4.43
N GLN A 140 10.23 15.86 3.88
CA GLN A 140 10.49 16.06 2.44
C GLN A 140 11.28 14.88 1.84
N ALA A 141 11.33 13.72 2.52
CA ALA A 141 12.01 12.53 2.00
C ALA A 141 11.50 12.19 0.60
N ASP A 142 12.43 12.06 -0.33
CA ASP A 142 12.16 11.61 -1.70
C ASP A 142 12.04 10.08 -1.78
N LYS A 143 11.70 9.58 -2.95
CA LYS A 143 11.50 8.15 -3.18
C LYS A 143 12.78 7.33 -2.97
N GLU A 144 13.92 7.85 -3.33
CA GLU A 144 15.22 7.16 -3.18
C GLU A 144 15.55 6.96 -1.70
N LEU A 145 15.36 8.01 -0.90
CA LEU A 145 15.57 7.93 0.55
C LEU A 145 14.59 6.97 1.23
N ILE A 146 13.33 6.97 0.81
CA ILE A 146 12.31 6.06 1.35
C ILE A 146 12.67 4.59 1.05
N VAL A 147 13.00 4.27 -0.20
CA VAL A 147 13.43 2.92 -0.60
C VAL A 147 14.72 2.52 0.10
N TYR A 148 15.69 3.44 0.25
CA TYR A 148 16.93 3.19 1.00
C TYR A 148 16.65 2.80 2.46
N HIS A 149 15.76 3.51 3.13
CA HIS A 149 15.39 3.16 4.51
C HIS A 149 14.63 1.84 4.58
N TRP A 150 13.70 1.58 3.66
CA TRP A 150 12.98 0.31 3.62
C TRP A 150 13.92 -0.88 3.39
N ALA A 151 14.90 -0.76 2.48
CA ALA A 151 15.89 -1.79 2.22
C ALA A 151 16.73 -2.17 3.46
N ARG A 152 16.82 -1.33 4.47
CA ARG A 152 17.51 -1.65 5.75
C ARG A 152 16.66 -2.52 6.67
N PHE A 153 15.34 -2.49 6.53
CA PHE A 153 14.41 -3.28 7.33
C PHE A 153 14.04 -4.57 6.62
N ASP A 154 13.93 -4.55 5.30
CA ASP A 154 13.49 -5.68 4.51
C ASP A 154 14.41 -5.90 3.30
N GLN A 155 15.66 -6.28 3.59
CA GLN A 155 16.71 -6.45 2.58
C GLN A 155 16.35 -7.50 1.53
N GLU A 156 15.69 -8.59 1.93
CA GLU A 156 15.39 -9.71 1.04
C GLU A 156 14.35 -9.31 -0.01
N ASN A 157 13.22 -8.76 0.43
CA ASN A 157 12.18 -8.31 -0.49
C ASN A 157 12.67 -7.14 -1.37
N CYS A 158 13.42 -6.19 -0.82
CA CYS A 158 14.00 -5.10 -1.59
C CYS A 158 14.93 -5.62 -2.68
N ARG A 159 15.82 -6.56 -2.37
CA ARG A 159 16.73 -7.19 -3.34
C ARG A 159 15.94 -7.90 -4.45
N HIS A 160 14.93 -8.72 -4.12
CA HIS A 160 14.09 -9.39 -5.12
C HIS A 160 13.44 -8.40 -6.09
N MET A 161 12.88 -7.30 -5.58
CA MET A 161 12.28 -6.26 -6.41
C MET A 161 13.30 -5.57 -7.32
N MET A 162 14.50 -5.25 -6.77
CA MET A 162 15.56 -4.60 -7.54
C MET A 162 16.15 -5.53 -8.61
N ASP A 163 16.44 -6.78 -8.28
CA ASP A 163 16.97 -7.79 -9.22
C ASP A 163 16.01 -8.00 -10.40
N MET A 164 14.71 -7.94 -10.14
CA MET A 164 13.68 -8.02 -11.17
C MET A 164 13.38 -6.67 -11.85
N ASN A 165 14.07 -5.60 -11.45
CA ASN A 165 13.82 -4.23 -11.91
C ASN A 165 12.34 -3.85 -11.79
N CYS A 166 11.72 -4.18 -10.65
CA CYS A 166 10.38 -3.75 -10.24
C CYS A 166 10.49 -2.54 -9.31
N LYS A 167 9.48 -1.66 -9.39
CA LYS A 167 9.42 -0.51 -8.49
C LYS A 167 9.12 -0.95 -7.06
N CYS A 168 9.82 -0.36 -6.11
CA CYS A 168 9.68 -0.65 -4.68
C CYS A 168 8.99 0.47 -3.90
N ASP A 169 8.80 1.64 -4.51
CA ASP A 169 8.30 2.84 -3.84
C ASP A 169 6.92 2.61 -3.19
N ASP A 170 5.96 2.05 -3.92
CA ASP A 170 4.60 1.81 -3.41
C ASP A 170 4.60 0.84 -2.21
N VAL A 171 5.50 -0.16 -2.24
CA VAL A 171 5.68 -1.12 -1.13
C VAL A 171 6.33 -0.46 0.08
N ALA A 172 7.34 0.36 -0.15
CA ALA A 172 8.06 1.07 0.89
C ALA A 172 7.17 2.13 1.58
N ASP A 173 6.40 2.89 0.81
CA ASP A 173 5.44 3.86 1.34
C ASP A 173 4.38 3.16 2.20
N ALA A 174 3.79 2.07 1.71
CA ALA A 174 2.81 1.28 2.47
C ALA A 174 3.41 0.70 3.78
N TYR A 175 4.68 0.25 3.77
CA TYR A 175 5.38 -0.20 4.96
C TYR A 175 5.50 0.90 6.01
N PHE A 176 5.99 2.08 5.60
CA PHE A 176 6.20 3.19 6.56
C PHE A 176 4.89 3.77 7.10
N LEU A 177 3.79 3.65 6.39
CA LEU A 177 2.45 3.95 6.92
C LEU A 177 2.13 3.03 8.12
N THR A 178 2.47 1.74 8.06
CA THR A 178 2.27 0.85 9.23
C THR A 178 3.17 1.23 10.41
N CYS A 179 4.43 1.60 10.15
CA CYS A 179 5.35 2.09 11.18
C CYS A 179 4.84 3.37 11.85
N TRP A 180 4.24 4.29 11.08
CA TRP A 180 3.57 5.46 11.62
C TRP A 180 2.42 5.06 12.54
N GLY A 181 1.61 4.08 12.14
CA GLY A 181 0.50 3.56 12.92
C GLY A 181 0.95 2.93 14.25
N GLU A 182 2.07 2.20 14.27
CA GLU A 182 2.66 1.64 15.49
C GLU A 182 3.14 2.73 16.46
N SER A 183 3.72 3.81 15.94
CA SER A 183 4.25 4.91 16.76
C SER A 183 3.17 5.90 17.23
N ALA A 184 1.93 5.76 16.79
CA ALA A 184 0.81 6.64 17.13
C ALA A 184 0.00 6.18 18.36
N LYS A 185 0.51 5.16 19.05
CA LYS A 185 -0.07 4.65 20.33
C LYS A 185 0.23 5.57 21.49
#